data_f1cde1ebf564c718379c3313dbc068e1
#
_entry.id   f1cde1ebf564c718379c3313dbc068e1
#
_cell.length_a   1.000
_cell.length_b   1.000
_cell.length_c   1.000
_cell.angle_alpha   90.00
_cell.angle_beta   90.00
_cell.angle_gamma   90.00
#
_symmetry.space_group_name_H-M   'P 1'
#
loop_
_entity.id
_entity.type
_entity.pdbx_description
1 polymer ?
#
loop_
_entity_poly.entity_id
_entity_poly.type
_entity_poly.pdbx_seq_one_letter_code
_entity_poly.pdbx_strand_id
1 'polypeptide(L)'
;MDVIIIIFIVSAAAAAFYLYLVFPTRVSKEQREIFANRCYAHRALYDNKTDRPENSLPAFEAAMRAGYGCELDVQFTKDKKLIVFHDNDFLRSSGVDKKVWELTYDEIKQIKLFESSESVPLFSEVLSTINGREPLIVEIKAEQLTNEWYSELCDATLQMLRGYRGDFCVESFHPVVVRWFKKNAPDVVRGQLVNARRSSPNIDPIIVFPVEQLITGFLTRPHYIAYKEQDRNLALRIVQKLGAMSVMWTVRTQERQNELCKAEDAIIFESYTPAPFFNKHG
;
A
#
# COMPACT_ATOMS: atom_id res chain seq x y z
N MET A 1 -5.46 40.18 30.30
CA MET A 1 -4.68 39.43 29.29
C MET A 1 -5.29 39.76 27.93
N ASP A 2 -4.51 40.33 27.03
CA ASP A 2 -5.03 40.88 25.78
C ASP A 2 -5.63 39.78 24.91
N VAL A 3 -6.74 40.06 24.24
CA VAL A 3 -7.44 39.10 23.31
C VAL A 3 -6.47 38.52 22.29
N ILE A 4 -5.50 39.30 21.83
CA ILE A 4 -4.46 38.87 20.89
C ILE A 4 -3.60 37.75 21.48
N ILE A 5 -3.20 37.85 22.76
CA ILE A 5 -2.41 36.81 23.44
C ILE A 5 -3.22 35.51 23.58
N ILE A 6 -4.52 35.63 23.91
CA ILE A 6 -5.40 34.44 24.00
C ILE A 6 -5.51 33.77 22.65
N ILE A 7 -5.77 34.52 21.57
CA ILE A 7 -5.86 33.95 20.20
C ILE A 7 -4.55 33.27 19.83
N PHE A 8 -3.39 33.88 20.13
CA PHE A 8 -2.10 33.26 19.83
C PHE A 8 -1.88 31.96 20.60
N ILE A 9 -2.19 31.92 21.90
CA ILE A 9 -2.05 30.72 22.74
C ILE A 9 -2.98 29.58 22.19
N VAL A 10 -4.24 29.90 21.91
CA VAL A 10 -5.20 28.92 21.39
C VAL A 10 -4.77 28.38 20.02
N SER A 11 -4.29 29.26 19.14
CA SER A 11 -3.79 28.86 17.81
C SER A 11 -2.55 27.99 17.90
N ALA A 12 -1.61 28.32 18.79
CA ALA A 12 -0.40 27.52 19.03
C ALA A 12 -0.74 26.15 19.63
N ALA A 13 -1.67 26.10 20.58
CA ALA A 13 -2.14 24.84 21.15
C ALA A 13 -2.85 23.96 20.11
N ALA A 14 -3.70 24.52 19.25
CA ALA A 14 -4.36 23.81 18.17
C ALA A 14 -3.35 23.26 17.14
N ALA A 15 -2.34 24.04 16.76
CA ALA A 15 -1.27 23.61 15.88
C ALA A 15 -0.45 22.46 16.50
N ALA A 16 -0.07 22.59 17.77
CA ALA A 16 0.65 21.54 18.50
C ALA A 16 -0.17 20.24 18.59
N PHE A 17 -1.46 20.36 18.88
CA PHE A 17 -2.38 19.22 18.90
C PHE A 17 -2.50 18.56 17.52
N TYR A 18 -2.66 19.33 16.45
CA TYR A 18 -2.68 18.79 15.09
C TYR A 18 -1.36 18.06 14.75
N LEU A 19 -0.20 18.67 15.05
CA LEU A 19 1.09 18.01 14.86
C LEU A 19 1.19 16.70 15.63
N TYR A 20 0.70 16.66 16.87
CA TYR A 20 0.62 15.40 17.63
C TYR A 20 -0.23 14.35 16.92
N LEU A 21 -1.39 14.72 16.38
CA LEU A 21 -2.26 13.78 15.66
C LEU A 21 -1.58 13.18 14.44
N VAL A 22 -0.90 13.98 13.64
CA VAL A 22 -0.32 13.55 12.36
C VAL A 22 1.12 13.03 12.45
N PHE A 23 1.75 13.07 13.64
CA PHE A 23 3.17 12.74 13.79
C PHE A 23 3.45 11.28 13.39
N PRO A 24 4.37 11.01 12.42
CA PRO A 24 4.67 9.67 11.92
C PRO A 24 5.66 8.92 12.83
N THR A 25 5.86 7.64 12.58
CA THR A 25 7.07 6.93 13.02
C THR A 25 8.23 7.34 12.10
N ARG A 26 9.36 7.71 12.69
CA ARG A 26 10.56 8.03 11.89
C ARG A 26 11.12 6.76 11.28
N VAL A 27 11.47 6.85 10.01
CA VAL A 27 12.13 5.77 9.26
C VAL A 27 13.62 5.79 9.58
N SER A 28 14.20 4.64 9.92
CA SER A 28 15.64 4.53 10.11
C SER A 28 16.40 4.73 8.80
N LYS A 29 17.73 4.93 8.89
CA LYS A 29 18.57 5.06 7.70
C LYS A 29 18.56 3.75 6.89
N GLU A 30 18.66 2.63 7.56
CA GLU A 30 18.64 1.29 6.97
C GLU A 30 17.32 1.01 6.26
N GLN A 31 16.19 1.30 6.91
CA GLN A 31 14.87 1.17 6.30
C GLN A 31 14.72 2.06 5.05
N ARG A 32 15.24 3.28 5.10
CA ARG A 32 15.22 4.19 3.95
C ARG A 32 16.09 3.68 2.80
N GLU A 33 17.25 3.12 3.06
CA GLU A 33 18.12 2.50 2.05
C GLU A 33 17.44 1.31 1.34
N ILE A 34 16.64 0.54 2.06
CA ILE A 34 15.88 -0.60 1.50
C ILE A 34 14.73 -0.11 0.60
N PHE A 35 13.92 0.82 1.09
CA PHE A 35 12.62 1.10 0.48
C PHE A 35 12.58 2.37 -0.38
N ALA A 36 13.49 3.33 -0.19
CA ALA A 36 13.49 4.58 -0.95
C ALA A 36 14.28 4.49 -2.26
N ASN A 37 14.07 5.48 -3.12
CA ASN A 37 14.70 5.64 -4.44
C ASN A 37 14.41 4.48 -5.41
N ARG A 38 13.28 3.80 -5.24
CA ARG A 38 12.87 2.63 -6.02
C ARG A 38 11.57 2.85 -6.77
N CYS A 39 11.45 2.15 -7.89
CA CYS A 39 10.21 1.97 -8.62
C CYS A 39 9.64 0.59 -8.30
N TYR A 40 8.43 0.57 -7.76
CA TYR A 40 7.70 -0.66 -7.46
C TYR A 40 6.68 -0.92 -8.57
N ALA A 41 6.68 -2.13 -9.12
CA ALA A 41 5.71 -2.53 -10.12
C ALA A 41 4.34 -2.77 -9.44
N HIS A 42 3.32 -1.97 -9.81
CA HIS A 42 1.95 -2.06 -9.30
C HIS A 42 1.35 -3.40 -9.71
N ARG A 43 0.97 -4.25 -8.73
CA ARG A 43 0.49 -5.62 -8.97
C ARG A 43 1.45 -6.45 -9.83
N ALA A 44 2.75 -6.26 -9.62
CA ALA A 44 3.86 -6.78 -10.43
C ALA A 44 3.99 -6.17 -11.83
N LEU A 45 4.92 -6.67 -12.64
CA LEU A 45 5.16 -6.19 -14.01
C LEU A 45 4.23 -6.89 -15.00
N TYR A 46 2.97 -6.53 -15.02
CA TYR A 46 1.89 -7.19 -15.71
C TYR A 46 1.57 -6.63 -17.10
N ASP A 47 0.87 -7.44 -17.88
CA ASP A 47 0.13 -7.08 -19.09
C ASP A 47 -1.12 -7.95 -19.21
N ASN A 48 -2.29 -7.40 -18.92
CA ASN A 48 -3.57 -8.11 -18.91
C ASN A 48 -4.05 -8.61 -20.28
N LYS A 49 -3.31 -8.30 -21.36
CA LYS A 49 -3.58 -8.80 -22.72
C LYS A 49 -2.71 -10.00 -23.11
N THR A 50 -1.93 -10.52 -22.16
CA THR A 50 -1.02 -11.65 -22.36
C THR A 50 -1.19 -12.68 -21.24
N ASP A 51 -0.45 -13.80 -21.30
CA ASP A 51 -0.36 -14.76 -20.18
C ASP A 51 0.44 -14.25 -18.97
N ARG A 52 0.37 -12.94 -18.73
CA ARG A 52 1.03 -12.27 -17.59
C ARG A 52 0.12 -11.22 -16.95
N PRO A 53 -1.07 -11.62 -16.49
CA PRO A 53 -2.02 -10.67 -15.89
C PRO A 53 -1.52 -10.14 -14.55
N GLU A 54 -2.16 -9.05 -14.07
CA GLU A 54 -1.86 -8.45 -12.77
C GLU A 54 -1.92 -9.48 -11.62
N ASN A 55 -1.01 -9.37 -10.66
CA ASN A 55 -0.93 -10.25 -9.49
C ASN A 55 -0.70 -11.74 -9.83
N SER A 56 -0.25 -12.08 -11.04
CA SER A 56 0.06 -13.46 -11.45
C SER A 56 1.54 -13.83 -11.22
N LEU A 57 1.83 -15.14 -11.09
CA LEU A 57 3.21 -15.60 -10.90
C LEU A 57 4.14 -15.18 -12.05
N PRO A 58 3.75 -15.26 -13.35
CA PRO A 58 4.58 -14.75 -14.44
C PRO A 58 4.85 -13.24 -14.37
N ALA A 59 3.90 -12.44 -13.84
CA ALA A 59 4.12 -11.00 -13.67
C ALA A 59 5.14 -10.70 -12.58
N PHE A 60 5.10 -11.44 -11.46
CA PHE A 60 6.13 -11.32 -10.39
C PHE A 60 7.50 -11.76 -10.89
N GLU A 61 7.59 -12.87 -11.62
CA GLU A 61 8.87 -13.32 -12.19
C GLU A 61 9.43 -12.29 -13.18
N ALA A 62 8.57 -11.67 -14.00
CA ALA A 62 9.01 -10.61 -14.92
C ALA A 62 9.54 -9.37 -14.17
N ALA A 63 8.89 -8.97 -13.07
CA ALA A 63 9.36 -7.87 -12.23
C ALA A 63 10.73 -8.18 -11.61
N MET A 64 10.91 -9.39 -11.10
CA MET A 64 12.19 -9.83 -10.52
C MET A 64 13.32 -9.85 -11.54
N ARG A 65 13.06 -10.30 -12.77
CA ARG A 65 14.07 -10.26 -13.86
C ARG A 65 14.45 -8.84 -14.25
N ALA A 66 13.54 -7.90 -14.10
CA ALA A 66 13.77 -6.50 -14.41
C ALA A 66 14.35 -5.69 -13.23
N GLY A 67 14.51 -6.30 -12.04
CA GLY A 67 15.06 -5.66 -10.84
C GLY A 67 14.09 -4.68 -10.15
N TYR A 68 12.77 -4.88 -10.32
CA TYR A 68 11.77 -4.06 -9.64
C TYR A 68 11.33 -4.68 -8.32
N GLY A 69 11.18 -3.83 -7.29
CA GLY A 69 10.28 -4.16 -6.20
C GLY A 69 8.85 -4.31 -6.69
N CYS A 70 8.01 -5.01 -5.94
CA CYS A 70 6.61 -5.17 -6.30
C CYS A 70 5.70 -4.64 -5.21
N GLU A 71 4.60 -4.04 -5.64
CA GLU A 71 3.42 -3.87 -4.81
C GLU A 71 2.44 -5.01 -5.15
N LEU A 72 1.71 -5.50 -4.15
CA LEU A 72 0.74 -6.60 -4.28
C LEU A 72 -0.35 -6.52 -3.21
N ASP A 73 -1.50 -7.16 -3.52
CA ASP A 73 -2.72 -7.10 -2.71
C ASP A 73 -3.03 -8.45 -2.06
N VAL A 74 -3.05 -8.51 -0.72
CA VAL A 74 -3.36 -9.74 0.02
C VAL A 74 -4.75 -9.68 0.63
N GLN A 75 -5.53 -10.74 0.44
CA GLN A 75 -6.83 -10.91 1.06
C GLN A 75 -7.15 -12.38 1.37
N PHE A 76 -8.21 -12.62 2.17
CA PHE A 76 -8.67 -13.96 2.51
C PHE A 76 -9.79 -14.46 1.59
N THR A 77 -9.67 -15.74 1.24
CA THR A 77 -10.78 -16.55 0.71
C THR A 77 -11.76 -16.92 1.82
N LYS A 78 -12.90 -17.56 1.46
CA LYS A 78 -13.87 -18.12 2.40
C LYS A 78 -13.26 -19.10 3.40
N ASP A 79 -12.34 -19.93 2.94
CA ASP A 79 -11.63 -20.93 3.76
C ASP A 79 -10.30 -20.40 4.36
N LYS A 80 -10.17 -19.05 4.47
CA LYS A 80 -9.05 -18.35 5.11
C LYS A 80 -7.68 -18.66 4.48
N LYS A 81 -7.63 -18.93 3.18
CA LYS A 81 -6.36 -18.96 2.44
C LYS A 81 -5.96 -17.54 2.07
N LEU A 82 -4.68 -17.21 2.23
CA LEU A 82 -4.11 -15.94 1.75
C LEU A 82 -3.85 -16.05 0.26
N ILE A 83 -4.51 -15.20 -0.50
CA ILE A 83 -4.33 -15.06 -1.96
C ILE A 83 -3.81 -13.69 -2.31
N VAL A 84 -3.24 -13.55 -3.52
CA VAL A 84 -2.82 -12.26 -4.06
C VAL A 84 -3.78 -11.86 -5.17
N PHE A 85 -4.66 -10.90 -4.87
CA PHE A 85 -5.70 -10.43 -5.78
C PHE A 85 -6.24 -9.06 -5.34
N HIS A 86 -6.46 -8.14 -6.30
CA HIS A 86 -6.80 -6.75 -5.96
C HIS A 86 -8.29 -6.53 -5.66
N ASP A 87 -9.19 -7.01 -6.54
CA ASP A 87 -10.61 -6.65 -6.47
C ASP A 87 -11.35 -7.44 -5.39
N ASN A 88 -12.49 -6.93 -4.96
CA ASN A 88 -13.38 -7.62 -4.02
C ASN A 88 -14.16 -8.77 -4.69
N ASP A 89 -14.23 -8.78 -6.01
CA ASP A 89 -14.93 -9.78 -6.81
C ASP A 89 -14.18 -10.04 -8.13
N PHE A 90 -14.63 -11.06 -8.85
CA PHE A 90 -13.99 -11.50 -10.09
C PHE A 90 -14.63 -10.91 -11.35
N LEU A 91 -15.54 -9.93 -11.23
CA LEU A 91 -16.30 -9.42 -12.37
C LEU A 91 -15.40 -8.78 -13.43
N ARG A 92 -14.45 -7.90 -13.01
CA ARG A 92 -13.52 -7.22 -13.94
C ARG A 92 -12.52 -8.18 -14.57
N SER A 93 -12.00 -9.11 -13.78
CA SER A 93 -10.92 -10.01 -14.22
C SER A 93 -11.41 -11.23 -14.99
N SER A 94 -12.66 -11.67 -14.78
CA SER A 94 -13.11 -12.99 -15.26
C SER A 94 -14.60 -13.06 -15.59
N GLY A 95 -15.36 -11.96 -15.42
CA GLY A 95 -16.80 -11.93 -15.63
C GLY A 95 -17.63 -12.69 -14.59
N VAL A 96 -17.02 -13.15 -13.50
CA VAL A 96 -17.68 -13.91 -12.43
C VAL A 96 -18.14 -12.97 -11.32
N ASP A 97 -19.45 -12.84 -11.14
CA ASP A 97 -20.07 -12.01 -10.08
C ASP A 97 -20.12 -12.76 -8.75
N LYS A 98 -18.95 -12.93 -8.12
CA LYS A 98 -18.77 -13.52 -6.79
C LYS A 98 -17.69 -12.77 -6.04
N LYS A 99 -17.92 -12.57 -4.75
CA LYS A 99 -16.93 -11.96 -3.86
C LYS A 99 -15.85 -12.97 -3.48
N VAL A 100 -14.62 -12.50 -3.28
CA VAL A 100 -13.48 -13.33 -2.89
C VAL A 100 -13.78 -14.16 -1.63
N TRP A 101 -14.37 -13.55 -0.63
CA TRP A 101 -14.71 -14.21 0.66
C TRP A 101 -15.95 -15.13 0.61
N GLU A 102 -16.63 -15.24 -0.53
CA GLU A 102 -17.70 -16.20 -0.76
C GLU A 102 -17.22 -17.54 -1.32
N LEU A 103 -15.99 -17.57 -1.86
CA LEU A 103 -15.41 -18.73 -2.52
C LEU A 103 -14.22 -19.30 -1.72
N THR A 104 -14.13 -20.64 -1.74
CA THR A 104 -12.93 -21.35 -1.29
C THR A 104 -11.78 -21.19 -2.29
N TYR A 105 -10.54 -21.43 -1.85
CA TYR A 105 -9.41 -21.37 -2.79
C TYR A 105 -9.53 -22.41 -3.92
N ASP A 106 -10.08 -23.59 -3.64
CA ASP A 106 -10.32 -24.62 -4.67
C ASP A 106 -11.30 -24.18 -5.76
N GLU A 107 -12.27 -23.33 -5.42
CA GLU A 107 -13.18 -22.71 -6.40
C GLU A 107 -12.46 -21.57 -7.15
N ILE A 108 -11.72 -20.71 -6.44
CA ILE A 108 -11.01 -19.54 -7.02
C ILE A 108 -9.95 -19.97 -8.03
N LYS A 109 -9.19 -21.03 -7.77
CA LYS A 109 -8.15 -21.50 -8.70
C LYS A 109 -8.66 -22.01 -10.04
N GLN A 110 -9.98 -22.24 -10.17
CA GLN A 110 -10.63 -22.59 -11.46
C GLN A 110 -10.96 -21.34 -12.29
N ILE A 111 -10.97 -20.16 -11.66
CA ILE A 111 -11.27 -18.89 -12.32
C ILE A 111 -10.00 -18.40 -13.03
N LYS A 112 -10.10 -18.21 -14.34
CA LYS A 112 -8.99 -17.66 -15.14
C LYS A 112 -8.98 -16.14 -15.10
N LEU A 113 -7.79 -15.57 -15.01
CA LEU A 113 -7.60 -14.13 -14.96
C LEU A 113 -7.51 -13.56 -16.38
N PHE A 114 -8.42 -12.66 -16.71
CA PHE A 114 -8.48 -12.00 -18.02
C PHE A 114 -8.53 -13.06 -19.16
N GLU A 115 -7.85 -12.82 -20.27
CA GLU A 115 -7.77 -13.77 -21.39
C GLU A 115 -6.55 -14.70 -21.30
N SER A 116 -6.08 -15.02 -20.07
CA SER A 116 -4.88 -15.81 -19.83
C SER A 116 -5.17 -17.25 -19.34
N SER A 117 -4.13 -18.07 -19.30
CA SER A 117 -4.18 -19.40 -18.67
C SER A 117 -4.00 -19.33 -17.12
N GLU A 118 -3.60 -18.16 -16.59
CA GLU A 118 -3.30 -17.94 -15.19
C GLU A 118 -4.57 -17.94 -14.31
N SER A 119 -4.38 -18.26 -13.05
CA SER A 119 -5.38 -18.15 -11.99
C SER A 119 -4.80 -17.39 -10.79
N VAL A 120 -5.66 -17.02 -9.83
CA VAL A 120 -5.22 -16.30 -8.62
C VAL A 120 -4.24 -17.16 -7.82
N PRO A 121 -3.02 -16.68 -7.54
CA PRO A 121 -2.03 -17.42 -6.77
C PRO A 121 -2.26 -17.30 -5.26
N LEU A 122 -1.80 -18.30 -4.52
CA LEU A 122 -1.59 -18.18 -3.08
C LEU A 122 -0.47 -17.18 -2.77
N PHE A 123 -0.57 -16.48 -1.66
CA PHE A 123 0.49 -15.57 -1.22
C PHE A 123 1.82 -16.31 -1.00
N SER A 124 1.79 -17.56 -0.51
CA SER A 124 2.98 -18.41 -0.39
C SER A 124 3.67 -18.71 -1.71
N GLU A 125 2.92 -18.89 -2.80
CA GLU A 125 3.47 -19.13 -4.14
C GLU A 125 4.15 -17.86 -4.67
N VAL A 126 3.54 -16.68 -4.45
CA VAL A 126 4.12 -15.39 -4.80
C VAL A 126 5.42 -15.13 -4.04
N LEU A 127 5.43 -15.34 -2.72
CA LEU A 127 6.65 -15.18 -1.91
C LEU A 127 7.78 -16.13 -2.35
N SER A 128 7.41 -17.37 -2.73
CA SER A 128 8.38 -18.33 -3.28
C SER A 128 8.93 -17.92 -4.64
N THR A 129 8.07 -17.35 -5.50
CA THR A 129 8.47 -16.83 -6.82
C THR A 129 9.41 -15.63 -6.67
N ILE A 130 9.14 -14.71 -5.77
CA ILE A 130 9.98 -13.52 -5.54
C ILE A 130 11.29 -13.92 -4.85
N ASN A 131 11.23 -14.83 -3.89
CA ASN A 131 12.37 -15.45 -3.21
C ASN A 131 13.41 -14.44 -2.67
N GLY A 132 12.97 -13.34 -2.10
CA GLY A 132 13.83 -12.32 -1.48
C GLY A 132 14.66 -11.46 -2.42
N ARG A 133 14.43 -11.55 -3.74
CA ARG A 133 15.25 -10.84 -4.75
C ARG A 133 15.11 -9.32 -4.70
N GLU A 134 13.90 -8.83 -4.45
CA GLU A 134 13.57 -7.40 -4.39
C GLU A 134 12.55 -7.13 -3.28
N PRO A 135 12.48 -5.91 -2.73
CA PRO A 135 11.57 -5.59 -1.65
C PRO A 135 10.11 -5.53 -2.10
N LEU A 136 9.22 -5.81 -1.16
CA LEU A 136 7.78 -5.84 -1.35
C LEU A 136 7.05 -4.73 -0.61
N ILE A 137 6.01 -4.18 -1.24
CA ILE A 137 4.93 -3.44 -0.62
C ILE A 137 3.70 -4.35 -0.62
N VAL A 138 3.21 -4.72 0.56
CA VAL A 138 2.08 -5.64 0.72
C VAL A 138 0.87 -4.86 1.20
N GLU A 139 -0.09 -4.60 0.29
CA GLU A 139 -1.38 -4.03 0.66
C GLU A 139 -2.26 -5.10 1.30
N ILE A 140 -2.79 -4.82 2.49
CA ILE A 140 -3.74 -5.70 3.17
C ILE A 140 -5.15 -5.19 2.92
N LYS A 141 -5.91 -5.98 2.15
CA LYS A 141 -7.29 -5.69 1.73
C LYS A 141 -8.28 -6.15 2.80
N ALA A 142 -8.60 -5.28 3.74
CA ALA A 142 -9.51 -5.59 4.85
C ALA A 142 -10.95 -5.17 4.53
N GLU A 143 -11.56 -5.76 3.50
CA GLU A 143 -12.92 -5.42 3.07
C GLU A 143 -13.99 -5.92 4.06
N GLN A 144 -13.70 -6.98 4.80
CA GLN A 144 -14.50 -7.45 5.91
C GLN A 144 -13.96 -6.85 7.21
N LEU A 145 -14.59 -5.77 7.70
CA LEU A 145 -14.12 -5.00 8.85
C LEU A 145 -14.63 -5.52 10.21
N THR A 146 -15.02 -6.79 10.32
CA THR A 146 -15.18 -7.37 11.66
C THR A 146 -13.83 -7.49 12.34
N ASN A 147 -13.76 -7.19 13.64
CA ASN A 147 -12.50 -7.22 14.39
C ASN A 147 -11.77 -8.56 14.26
N GLU A 148 -12.50 -9.65 14.22
CA GLU A 148 -11.96 -10.99 14.04
C GLU A 148 -11.34 -11.15 12.65
N TRP A 149 -12.07 -10.81 11.57
CA TRP A 149 -11.61 -11.02 10.22
C TRP A 149 -10.32 -10.27 9.90
N TYR A 150 -10.28 -8.94 10.12
CA TYR A 150 -9.06 -8.19 9.78
C TYR A 150 -7.88 -8.52 10.70
N SER A 151 -8.14 -8.88 11.98
CA SER A 151 -7.08 -9.28 12.90
C SER A 151 -6.45 -10.60 12.50
N GLU A 152 -7.26 -11.59 12.12
CA GLU A 152 -6.79 -12.87 11.59
C GLU A 152 -6.03 -12.69 10.27
N LEU A 153 -6.54 -11.83 9.36
CA LEU A 153 -5.87 -11.52 8.10
C LEU A 153 -4.48 -10.89 8.33
N CYS A 154 -4.40 -9.92 9.22
CA CYS A 154 -3.12 -9.30 9.60
C CYS A 154 -2.16 -10.31 10.23
N ASP A 155 -2.66 -11.15 11.15
CA ASP A 155 -1.83 -12.16 11.84
C ASP A 155 -1.31 -13.21 10.86
N ALA A 156 -2.17 -13.79 10.04
CA ALA A 156 -1.78 -14.78 9.03
C ALA A 156 -0.78 -14.19 8.01
N THR A 157 -1.01 -12.94 7.56
CA THR A 157 -0.08 -12.25 6.66
C THR A 157 1.27 -12.03 7.33
N LEU A 158 1.28 -11.55 8.58
CA LEU A 158 2.52 -11.34 9.34
C LEU A 158 3.29 -12.64 9.57
N GLN A 159 2.62 -13.72 9.95
CA GLN A 159 3.26 -15.03 10.14
C GLN A 159 3.96 -15.52 8.88
N MET A 160 3.31 -15.37 7.70
CA MET A 160 3.90 -15.75 6.43
C MET A 160 5.10 -14.87 6.07
N LEU A 161 4.99 -13.54 6.28
CA LEU A 161 6.06 -12.59 6.05
C LEU A 161 7.25 -12.77 7.00
N ARG A 162 7.03 -13.22 8.24
CA ARG A 162 8.11 -13.56 9.18
C ARG A 162 8.93 -14.78 8.73
N GLY A 163 8.34 -15.69 7.96
CA GLY A 163 9.02 -16.82 7.31
C GLY A 163 9.72 -16.46 6.00
N TYR A 164 9.45 -15.28 5.44
CA TYR A 164 10.03 -14.81 4.18
C TYR A 164 11.42 -14.20 4.40
N ARG A 165 12.36 -14.45 3.49
CA ARG A 165 13.76 -14.00 3.61
C ARG A 165 14.06 -12.65 2.98
N GLY A 166 13.07 -12.02 2.33
CA GLY A 166 13.22 -10.74 1.65
C GLY A 166 12.76 -9.57 2.51
N ASP A 167 13.08 -8.37 2.05
CA ASP A 167 12.59 -7.13 2.64
C ASP A 167 11.13 -6.88 2.25
N PHE A 168 10.33 -6.41 3.19
CA PHE A 168 8.94 -6.06 2.97
C PHE A 168 8.49 -4.90 3.85
N CYS A 169 7.50 -4.20 3.38
CA CYS A 169 6.67 -3.31 4.18
C CYS A 169 5.19 -3.63 3.93
N VAL A 170 4.32 -3.15 4.80
CA VAL A 170 2.88 -3.36 4.68
C VAL A 170 2.15 -2.06 4.55
N GLU A 171 1.00 -2.05 3.87
CA GLU A 171 0.13 -0.88 3.81
C GLU A 171 -1.35 -1.26 3.76
N SER A 172 -2.20 -0.30 4.05
CA SER A 172 -3.65 -0.45 3.90
C SER A 172 -4.34 0.92 3.84
N PHE A 173 -5.49 0.97 3.17
CA PHE A 173 -6.43 2.09 3.27
C PHE A 173 -7.08 2.18 4.65
N HIS A 174 -7.22 1.05 5.36
CA HIS A 174 -7.90 0.98 6.65
C HIS A 174 -6.96 1.28 7.82
N PRO A 175 -7.17 2.39 8.55
CA PRO A 175 -6.35 2.72 9.72
C PRO A 175 -6.32 1.64 10.80
N VAL A 176 -7.36 0.79 10.89
CA VAL A 176 -7.39 -0.32 11.86
C VAL A 176 -6.33 -1.37 11.57
N VAL A 177 -6.05 -1.66 10.30
CA VAL A 177 -4.98 -2.57 9.85
C VAL A 177 -3.61 -1.99 10.20
N VAL A 178 -3.36 -0.73 9.82
CA VAL A 178 -2.09 -0.06 10.12
C VAL A 178 -1.84 0.04 11.64
N ARG A 179 -2.92 0.31 12.41
CA ARG A 179 -2.88 0.28 13.88
C ARG A 179 -2.57 -1.12 14.43
N TRP A 180 -3.11 -2.16 13.81
CA TRP A 180 -2.84 -3.55 14.22
C TRP A 180 -1.34 -3.84 14.12
N PHE A 181 -0.70 -3.51 12.98
CA PHE A 181 0.75 -3.66 12.79
C PHE A 181 1.56 -2.80 13.77
N LYS A 182 1.14 -1.56 14.04
CA LYS A 182 1.79 -0.74 15.08
C LYS A 182 1.83 -1.44 16.43
N LYS A 183 0.77 -2.18 16.80
CA LYS A 183 0.66 -2.84 18.10
C LYS A 183 1.39 -4.19 18.17
N ASN A 184 1.24 -5.00 17.11
CA ASN A 184 1.63 -6.40 17.12
C ASN A 184 2.96 -6.67 16.39
N ALA A 185 3.39 -5.75 15.53
CA ALA A 185 4.65 -5.83 14.78
C ALA A 185 5.27 -4.43 14.60
N PRO A 186 5.68 -3.76 15.70
CA PRO A 186 6.18 -2.38 15.65
C PRO A 186 7.46 -2.20 14.83
N ASP A 187 8.22 -3.26 14.65
CA ASP A 187 9.45 -3.36 13.83
C ASP A 187 9.17 -3.39 12.33
N VAL A 188 7.96 -3.78 11.90
CA VAL A 188 7.57 -3.80 10.49
C VAL A 188 7.31 -2.37 9.99
N VAL A 189 7.94 -2.02 8.87
CA VAL A 189 7.66 -0.77 8.15
C VAL A 189 6.22 -0.81 7.64
N ARG A 190 5.43 0.22 7.98
CA ARG A 190 4.00 0.27 7.65
C ARG A 190 3.62 1.61 7.06
N GLY A 191 2.77 1.58 6.06
CA GLY A 191 2.23 2.73 5.34
C GLY A 191 0.75 2.93 5.57
N GLN A 192 0.33 4.18 5.48
CA GLN A 192 -1.07 4.53 5.35
C GLN A 192 -1.36 4.89 3.90
N LEU A 193 -2.22 4.12 3.24
CA LEU A 193 -2.78 4.48 1.95
C LEU A 193 -3.85 5.56 2.13
N VAL A 194 -3.80 6.58 1.29
CA VAL A 194 -4.71 7.73 1.36
C VAL A 194 -5.39 7.94 0.02
N ASN A 195 -6.71 7.96 0.04
CA ASN A 195 -7.55 8.49 -1.02
C ASN A 195 -8.18 9.79 -0.54
N ALA A 196 -8.10 10.87 -1.32
CA ALA A 196 -8.87 12.07 -1.05
C ALA A 196 -10.35 11.87 -1.44
N ARG A 197 -11.22 12.68 -0.86
CA ARG A 197 -12.66 12.70 -1.16
C ARG A 197 -12.96 12.76 -2.66
N ARG A 198 -12.19 13.55 -3.41
CA ARG A 198 -12.33 13.67 -4.89
C ARG A 198 -12.05 12.36 -5.63
N SER A 199 -11.21 11.48 -5.05
CA SER A 199 -10.89 10.15 -5.60
C SER A 199 -11.82 9.06 -5.09
N SER A 200 -12.67 9.37 -4.10
CA SER A 200 -13.62 8.44 -3.46
C SER A 200 -14.99 9.09 -3.25
N PRO A 201 -15.67 9.54 -4.32
CA PRO A 201 -16.90 10.35 -4.21
C PRO A 201 -18.08 9.60 -3.57
N ASN A 202 -18.05 8.28 -3.56
CA ASN A 202 -19.12 7.43 -3.04
C ASN A 202 -18.95 7.06 -1.55
N ILE A 203 -17.86 7.49 -0.91
CA ILE A 203 -17.61 7.22 0.51
C ILE A 203 -18.00 8.46 1.33
N ASP A 204 -18.62 8.24 2.48
CA ASP A 204 -19.03 9.33 3.38
C ASP A 204 -17.80 10.23 3.73
N PRO A 205 -17.91 11.54 3.54
CA PRO A 205 -16.88 12.49 3.90
C PRO A 205 -16.38 12.40 5.35
N ILE A 206 -17.26 12.03 6.28
CA ILE A 206 -16.89 11.84 7.70
C ILE A 206 -15.86 10.72 7.86
N ILE A 207 -15.90 9.70 7.01
CA ILE A 207 -14.96 8.57 7.02
C ILE A 207 -13.67 8.94 6.30
N VAL A 208 -13.77 9.61 5.14
CA VAL A 208 -12.61 9.94 4.30
C VAL A 208 -11.78 11.06 4.91
N PHE A 209 -12.40 12.11 5.42
CA PHE A 209 -11.71 13.32 5.87
C PHE A 209 -10.62 13.07 6.94
N PRO A 210 -10.83 12.27 8.00
CA PRO A 210 -9.79 12.02 8.99
C PRO A 210 -8.55 11.30 8.41
N VAL A 211 -8.74 10.44 7.41
CA VAL A 211 -7.65 9.73 6.73
C VAL A 211 -6.95 10.67 5.74
N GLU A 212 -7.70 11.43 4.95
CA GLU A 212 -7.19 12.43 4.01
C GLU A 212 -6.35 13.50 4.71
N GLN A 213 -6.79 13.96 5.89
CA GLN A 213 -6.05 14.94 6.72
C GLN A 213 -5.03 14.29 7.64
N LEU A 214 -4.81 12.98 7.52
CA LEU A 214 -3.89 12.17 8.34
C LEU A 214 -4.12 12.26 9.85
N ILE A 215 -5.31 12.72 10.28
CA ILE A 215 -5.67 12.84 11.70
C ILE A 215 -5.62 11.46 12.39
N THR A 216 -5.91 10.38 11.67
CA THR A 216 -5.77 9.00 12.16
C THR A 216 -4.33 8.60 12.46
N GLY A 217 -3.35 9.44 12.12
CA GLY A 217 -1.92 9.21 12.35
C GLY A 217 -1.58 8.92 13.82
N PHE A 218 -2.27 9.51 14.79
CA PHE A 218 -2.03 9.21 16.22
C PHE A 218 -2.33 7.75 16.58
N LEU A 219 -3.24 7.10 15.87
CA LEU A 219 -3.57 5.68 16.02
C LEU A 219 -2.55 4.80 15.29
N THR A 220 -2.21 5.17 14.06
CA THR A 220 -1.46 4.33 13.11
C THR A 220 0.05 4.54 13.17
N ARG A 221 0.52 5.77 13.41
CA ARG A 221 1.94 6.15 13.40
C ARG A 221 2.67 5.51 12.20
N PRO A 222 2.27 5.82 10.96
CA PRO A 222 2.86 5.19 9.79
C PRO A 222 4.31 5.64 9.60
N HIS A 223 5.13 4.81 8.93
CA HIS A 223 6.48 5.14 8.51
C HIS A 223 6.47 5.88 7.16
N TYR A 224 5.46 5.60 6.34
CA TYR A 224 5.26 6.27 5.05
C TYR A 224 3.79 6.49 4.76
N ILE A 225 3.53 7.43 3.85
CA ILE A 225 2.21 7.68 3.31
C ILE A 225 2.24 7.37 1.82
N ALA A 226 1.32 6.49 1.38
CA ALA A 226 1.10 6.17 -0.02
C ALA A 226 -0.14 6.89 -0.52
N TYR A 227 -0.04 7.65 -1.63
CA TYR A 227 -1.12 8.51 -2.10
C TYR A 227 -1.11 8.73 -3.61
N LYS A 228 -2.27 9.05 -4.17
CA LYS A 228 -2.40 9.49 -5.57
C LYS A 228 -1.91 10.92 -5.71
N GLU A 229 -1.30 11.22 -6.85
CA GLU A 229 -0.77 12.54 -7.13
C GLU A 229 -1.79 13.67 -6.94
N GLN A 230 -2.99 13.51 -7.51
CA GLN A 230 -4.08 14.49 -7.40
C GLN A 230 -4.56 14.70 -5.96
N ASP A 231 -4.19 13.80 -5.03
CA ASP A 231 -4.61 13.83 -3.64
C ASP A 231 -3.59 14.52 -2.72
N ARG A 232 -2.49 15.05 -3.30
CA ARG A 232 -1.47 15.80 -2.54
C ARG A 232 -2.08 17.03 -1.86
N ASN A 233 -1.88 17.13 -0.55
CA ASN A 233 -2.42 18.21 0.28
C ASN A 233 -1.38 18.73 1.29
N LEU A 234 -1.79 19.70 2.14
CA LEU A 234 -0.91 20.27 3.15
C LEU A 234 -0.53 19.27 4.24
N ALA A 235 -1.45 18.41 4.66
CA ALA A 235 -1.19 17.38 5.68
C ALA A 235 -0.05 16.44 5.25
N LEU A 236 -0.06 15.98 4.00
CA LEU A 236 1.03 15.16 3.43
C LEU A 236 2.39 15.87 3.49
N ARG A 237 2.44 17.15 3.09
CA ARG A 237 3.68 17.95 3.15
C ARG A 237 4.21 18.11 4.58
N ILE A 238 3.31 18.28 5.55
CA ILE A 238 3.68 18.37 6.96
C ILE A 238 4.28 17.06 7.45
N VAL A 239 3.62 15.93 7.17
CA VAL A 239 4.04 14.60 7.62
C VAL A 239 5.37 14.17 6.97
N GLN A 240 5.59 14.50 5.70
CA GLN A 240 6.90 14.33 5.03
C GLN A 240 8.01 15.12 5.74
N LYS A 241 7.76 16.40 6.10
CA LYS A 241 8.71 17.22 6.86
C LYS A 241 8.97 16.69 8.27
N LEU A 242 8.00 15.98 8.86
CA LEU A 242 8.15 15.32 10.16
C LEU A 242 8.92 13.98 10.07
N GLY A 243 9.29 13.53 8.86
CA GLY A 243 10.19 12.40 8.64
C GLY A 243 9.55 11.12 8.09
N ALA A 244 8.25 11.12 7.74
CA ALA A 244 7.67 10.01 6.99
C ALA A 244 8.25 9.95 5.58
N MET A 245 8.39 8.75 5.02
CA MET A 245 8.59 8.57 3.58
C MET A 245 7.29 8.82 2.83
N SER A 246 7.43 9.12 1.54
CA SER A 246 6.31 9.27 0.62
C SER A 246 6.42 8.26 -0.52
N VAL A 247 5.30 7.63 -0.82
CA VAL A 247 5.15 6.70 -1.94
C VAL A 247 4.02 7.20 -2.82
N MET A 248 4.31 7.50 -4.08
CA MET A 248 3.26 7.97 -5.00
C MET A 248 2.80 6.87 -5.94
N TRP A 249 1.50 6.74 -6.08
CA TRP A 249 0.83 5.79 -6.96
C TRP A 249 -0.31 6.43 -7.76
N THR A 250 -0.62 6.05 -8.95
CA THR A 250 0.13 5.17 -9.82
C THR A 250 0.76 6.00 -10.93
N VAL A 251 2.06 5.89 -11.09
CA VAL A 251 2.82 6.65 -12.12
C VAL A 251 2.78 5.85 -13.42
N ARG A 252 2.43 6.52 -14.55
CA ARG A 252 2.17 5.86 -15.83
C ARG A 252 3.03 6.33 -17.00
N THR A 253 3.91 7.30 -16.79
CA THR A 253 4.82 7.78 -17.83
C THR A 253 6.20 8.15 -17.29
N GLN A 254 7.21 8.08 -18.16
CA GLN A 254 8.59 8.44 -17.81
C GLN A 254 8.71 9.94 -17.48
N GLU A 255 7.97 10.81 -18.20
CA GLU A 255 7.99 12.25 -17.95
C GLU A 255 7.50 12.54 -16.55
N ARG A 256 6.42 11.85 -16.14
CA ARG A 256 5.86 12.03 -14.80
C ARG A 256 6.77 11.50 -13.73
N GLN A 257 7.43 10.37 -13.94
CA GLN A 257 8.46 9.87 -13.04
C GLN A 257 9.57 10.93 -12.83
N ASN A 258 10.10 11.49 -13.92
CA ASN A 258 11.21 12.44 -13.84
C ASN A 258 10.87 13.70 -13.01
N GLU A 259 9.61 14.11 -12.99
CA GLU A 259 9.14 15.21 -12.14
C GLU A 259 9.01 14.81 -10.68
N LEU A 260 8.46 13.62 -10.42
CA LEU A 260 8.12 13.13 -9.09
C LEU A 260 9.33 12.65 -8.29
N CYS A 261 10.30 12.02 -8.94
CA CYS A 261 11.51 11.50 -8.29
C CYS A 261 12.33 12.55 -7.52
N LYS A 262 12.12 13.84 -7.83
CA LYS A 262 12.74 14.95 -7.09
C LYS A 262 12.13 15.19 -5.72
N ALA A 263 10.89 14.77 -5.51
CA ALA A 263 10.09 15.08 -4.32
C ALA A 263 9.70 13.84 -3.51
N GLU A 264 9.52 12.69 -4.18
CA GLU A 264 9.02 11.46 -3.57
C GLU A 264 10.16 10.51 -3.17
N ASP A 265 9.92 9.68 -2.17
CA ASP A 265 10.90 8.69 -1.72
C ASP A 265 10.81 7.39 -2.55
N ALA A 266 9.62 7.01 -3.01
CA ALA A 266 9.41 5.89 -3.92
C ALA A 266 8.18 6.13 -4.80
N ILE A 267 8.07 5.38 -5.89
CA ILE A 267 6.91 5.38 -6.77
C ILE A 267 6.41 3.96 -7.02
N ILE A 268 5.10 3.82 -7.17
CA ILE A 268 4.45 2.63 -7.68
C ILE A 268 4.00 2.95 -9.10
N PHE A 269 4.47 2.16 -10.07
CA PHE A 269 4.28 2.42 -11.50
C PHE A 269 3.50 1.32 -12.22
N GLU A 270 2.86 1.68 -13.32
CA GLU A 270 2.26 0.73 -14.28
C GLU A 270 2.27 1.30 -15.70
N SER A 271 2.07 0.44 -16.71
CA SER A 271 1.89 0.81 -18.13
C SER A 271 3.11 1.41 -18.83
N TYR A 272 4.27 1.44 -18.22
CA TYR A 272 5.56 1.81 -18.82
C TYR A 272 6.70 1.08 -18.11
N THR A 273 7.94 1.21 -18.60
CA THR A 273 9.10 0.50 -18.06
C THR A 273 10.17 1.51 -17.62
N PRO A 274 10.15 1.96 -16.35
CA PRO A 274 11.16 2.88 -15.80
C PRO A 274 12.51 2.19 -15.55
N ALA A 275 13.55 2.96 -15.23
CA ALA A 275 14.71 2.41 -14.52
C ALA A 275 14.27 1.98 -13.11
N PRO A 276 14.78 0.83 -12.59
CA PRO A 276 14.34 0.33 -11.26
C PRO A 276 14.63 1.29 -10.10
N PHE A 277 15.67 2.10 -10.25
CA PHE A 277 16.10 3.08 -9.25
C PHE A 277 16.15 4.48 -9.83
N PHE A 278 15.98 5.47 -8.97
CA PHE A 278 16.16 6.87 -9.31
C PHE A 278 16.97 7.63 -8.25
N ASN A 279 17.63 8.72 -8.64
CA ASN A 279 18.35 9.58 -7.71
C ASN A 279 17.51 10.82 -7.38
N LYS A 280 17.15 10.99 -6.11
CA LYS A 280 16.40 12.15 -5.62
C LYS A 280 17.19 13.47 -5.73
N HIS A 281 18.52 13.37 -5.87
CA HIS A 281 19.46 14.49 -5.84
C HIS A 281 20.30 14.60 -7.12
N GLY A 282 19.84 14.00 -8.24
CA GLY A 282 20.49 14.11 -9.55
C GLY A 282 20.21 15.41 -10.27
#